data_d89e6e71ceaa86a5045b7c6b48095b34
#
_entry.id   d89e6e71ceaa86a5045b7c6b48095b34
#
_cell.length_a   1.000
_cell.length_b   1.000
_cell.length_c   1.000
_cell.angle_alpha   90.00
_cell.angle_beta   90.00
_cell.angle_gamma   90.00
#
_symmetry.space_group_name_H-M   'P 1'
#
loop_
_entity.id
_entity.type
_entity.pdbx_description
1 polymer ?
#
loop_
_entity_poly.entity_id
_entity_poly.type
_entity_poly.pdbx_seq_one_letter_code
_entity_poly.pdbx_strand_id
1 'polypeptide(L)'
;MQAIRFLGYIITFILATQFFEPLSKWIEMIIPFPSIQPDTQLAIYDEAISFMLDTAFYRVLTFMLIGLIGWLVTNYVSLFFNRLMYYDVLHHINRIGGGIINLIIAYIIVFIILFALSLIPVEFIQQQFVNNPLAYGIVANTPLLSDFAAQMWLSVNPLS
;
A
#
# COMPACT_ATOMS: atom_id res chain seq x y z
N MET A 1 24.67 -0.97 -3.65
CA MET A 1 23.59 -1.94 -3.44
C MET A 1 22.24 -1.33 -3.15
N GLN A 2 22.13 -0.36 -2.28
CA GLN A 2 20.87 0.37 -2.02
C GLN A 2 20.28 0.97 -3.30
N ALA A 3 21.10 1.48 -4.22
CA ALA A 3 20.64 2.08 -5.47
C ALA A 3 19.89 1.10 -6.38
N ILE A 4 20.36 -0.14 -6.51
CA ILE A 4 19.68 -1.17 -7.34
C ILE A 4 18.33 -1.54 -6.73
N ARG A 5 18.27 -1.69 -5.40
CA ARG A 5 17.01 -1.95 -4.70
C ARG A 5 16.05 -0.78 -4.83
N PHE A 6 16.55 0.45 -4.69
CA PHE A 6 15.75 1.65 -4.83
C PHE A 6 15.16 1.78 -6.25
N LEU A 7 15.97 1.57 -7.29
CA LEU A 7 15.49 1.53 -8.67
C LEU A 7 14.45 0.43 -8.88
N GLY A 8 14.70 -0.76 -8.35
CA GLY A 8 13.73 -1.87 -8.40
C GLY A 8 12.41 -1.53 -7.75
N TYR A 9 12.42 -0.84 -6.60
CA TYR A 9 11.18 -0.39 -5.93
C TYR A 9 10.46 0.70 -6.71
N ILE A 10 11.17 1.63 -7.34
CA ILE A 10 10.57 2.65 -8.22
C ILE A 10 9.89 1.97 -9.41
N ILE A 11 10.56 1.04 -10.08
CA ILE A 11 9.99 0.30 -11.21
C ILE A 11 8.76 -0.49 -10.74
N THR A 12 8.84 -1.16 -9.61
CA THR A 12 7.71 -1.90 -9.02
C THR A 12 6.53 -0.98 -8.75
N PHE A 13 6.78 0.20 -8.18
CA PHE A 13 5.74 1.19 -7.91
C PHE A 13 5.06 1.68 -9.19
N ILE A 14 5.85 2.01 -10.23
CA ILE A 14 5.31 2.41 -11.53
C ILE A 14 4.46 1.29 -12.14
N LEU A 15 4.95 0.05 -12.11
CA LEU A 15 4.19 -1.09 -12.61
C LEU A 15 2.91 -1.31 -11.80
N ALA A 16 2.98 -1.20 -10.48
CA ALA A 16 1.81 -1.32 -9.62
C ALA A 16 0.76 -0.28 -9.95
N THR A 17 1.14 1.00 -10.15
CA THR A 17 0.20 2.09 -10.50
C THR A 17 -0.40 1.95 -11.90
N GLN A 18 0.27 1.27 -12.82
CA GLN A 18 -0.25 1.07 -14.18
C GLN A 18 -1.12 -0.18 -14.32
N PHE A 19 -0.80 -1.24 -13.56
CA PHE A 19 -1.42 -2.54 -13.76
C PHE A 19 -2.41 -2.96 -12.68
N PHE A 20 -2.55 -2.21 -11.57
CA PHE A 20 -3.48 -2.60 -10.50
C PHE A 20 -4.93 -2.65 -10.99
N GLU A 21 -5.36 -1.71 -11.82
CA GLU A 21 -6.76 -1.63 -12.26
C GLU A 21 -7.18 -2.79 -13.18
N PRO A 22 -6.46 -3.12 -14.28
CA PRO A 22 -6.83 -4.27 -15.09
C PRO A 22 -6.71 -5.59 -14.35
N LEU A 23 -5.73 -5.73 -13.45
CA LEU A 23 -5.53 -6.96 -12.68
C LEU A 23 -6.50 -7.11 -11.51
N SER A 24 -7.03 -6.02 -10.95
CA SER A 24 -7.99 -6.08 -9.86
C SER A 24 -9.26 -6.86 -10.22
N LYS A 25 -9.69 -6.78 -11.49
CA LYS A 25 -10.83 -7.55 -12.01
C LYS A 25 -10.61 -9.06 -11.98
N TRP A 26 -9.36 -9.51 -12.14
CA TRP A 26 -9.02 -10.92 -12.01
C TRP A 26 -9.01 -11.37 -10.55
N ILE A 27 -8.53 -10.52 -9.65
CA ILE A 27 -8.53 -10.78 -8.20
C ILE A 27 -9.96 -10.88 -7.67
N GLU A 28 -10.86 -10.00 -8.13
CA GLU A 28 -12.28 -10.02 -7.80
C GLU A 28 -12.95 -11.37 -8.12
N MET A 29 -12.56 -12.02 -9.22
CA MET A 29 -13.09 -13.34 -9.58
C MET A 29 -12.62 -14.47 -8.65
N ILE A 30 -11.51 -14.28 -7.94
CA ILE A 30 -10.87 -15.32 -7.12
C ILE A 30 -11.18 -15.13 -5.64
N ILE A 31 -11.17 -13.89 -5.17
CA ILE A 31 -11.32 -13.54 -3.75
C ILE A 31 -12.67 -12.86 -3.54
N PRO A 32 -13.60 -13.47 -2.79
CA PRO A 32 -14.87 -12.83 -2.47
C PRO A 32 -14.64 -11.65 -1.49
N PHE A 33 -15.31 -10.53 -1.73
CA PHE A 33 -15.36 -9.43 -0.79
C PHE A 33 -16.26 -9.78 0.39
N PRO A 34 -15.89 -9.46 1.64
CA PRO A 34 -16.75 -9.66 2.78
C PRO A 34 -18.05 -8.86 2.64
N SER A 35 -19.19 -9.53 2.77
CA SER A 35 -20.51 -8.87 2.71
C SER A 35 -20.64 -7.83 3.81
N ILE A 36 -21.13 -6.65 3.45
CA ILE A 36 -21.43 -5.58 4.40
C ILE A 36 -22.59 -6.04 5.29
N GLN A 37 -22.38 -6.11 6.59
CA GLN A 37 -23.45 -6.35 7.55
C GLN A 37 -24.27 -5.07 7.69
N PRO A 38 -25.62 -5.14 7.77
CA PRO A 38 -26.50 -3.97 7.79
C PRO A 38 -26.19 -2.93 8.86
N ASP A 39 -25.57 -3.36 9.96
CA ASP A 39 -25.30 -2.51 11.13
C ASP A 39 -23.82 -2.09 11.24
N THR A 40 -22.97 -2.42 10.25
CA THR A 40 -21.55 -2.08 10.32
C THR A 40 -21.34 -0.61 9.95
N GLN A 41 -20.96 0.20 10.93
CA GLN A 41 -20.52 1.57 10.70
C GLN A 41 -19.04 1.59 10.31
N LEU A 42 -18.73 2.28 9.20
CA LEU A 42 -17.36 2.49 8.77
C LEU A 42 -16.71 3.56 9.63
N ALA A 43 -15.51 3.30 10.14
CA ALA A 43 -14.81 4.22 11.04
C ALA A 43 -14.28 5.48 10.34
N ILE A 44 -13.95 5.38 9.04
CA ILE A 44 -13.23 6.41 8.30
C ILE A 44 -14.07 6.97 7.14
N TYR A 45 -14.95 6.16 6.56
CA TYR A 45 -15.69 6.51 5.34
C TYR A 45 -17.17 6.67 5.61
N ASP A 46 -17.80 7.62 4.90
CA ASP A 46 -19.25 7.82 4.93
C ASP A 46 -19.99 6.70 4.18
N GLU A 47 -21.28 6.51 4.51
CA GLU A 47 -22.14 5.50 3.86
C GLU A 47 -22.23 5.67 2.34
N ALA A 48 -22.07 6.89 1.82
CA ALA A 48 -22.06 7.18 0.38
C ALA A 48 -20.90 6.48 -0.37
N ILE A 49 -19.82 6.13 0.32
CA ILE A 49 -18.64 5.47 -0.25
C ILE A 49 -18.77 3.94 -0.16
N SER A 50 -19.74 3.44 0.60
CA SER A 50 -19.93 1.99 0.83
C SER A 50 -20.04 1.17 -0.47
N PHE A 51 -20.61 1.74 -1.53
CA PHE A 51 -20.75 1.10 -2.85
C PHE A 51 -19.42 0.97 -3.62
N MET A 52 -18.37 1.67 -3.20
CA MET A 52 -17.05 1.65 -3.85
C MET A 52 -16.01 0.86 -3.06
N LEU A 53 -16.36 0.39 -1.86
CA LEU A 53 -15.39 -0.27 -0.97
C LEU A 53 -14.87 -1.57 -1.54
N ASP A 54 -15.70 -2.36 -2.19
CA ASP A 54 -15.32 -3.60 -2.85
C ASP A 54 -14.30 -3.34 -3.97
N THR A 55 -14.61 -2.41 -4.86
CA THR A 55 -13.72 -2.02 -5.95
C THR A 55 -12.40 -1.46 -5.41
N ALA A 56 -12.45 -0.58 -4.41
CA ALA A 56 -11.26 -0.02 -3.79
C ALA A 56 -10.42 -1.10 -3.10
N PHE A 57 -11.07 -2.04 -2.40
CA PHE A 57 -10.39 -3.17 -1.77
C PHE A 57 -9.61 -4.01 -2.79
N TYR A 58 -10.24 -4.39 -3.90
CA TYR A 58 -9.55 -5.17 -4.93
C TYR A 58 -8.40 -4.41 -5.59
N ARG A 59 -8.56 -3.11 -5.81
CA ARG A 59 -7.49 -2.24 -6.33
C ARG A 59 -6.29 -2.21 -5.38
N VAL A 60 -6.51 -1.97 -4.09
CA VAL A 60 -5.44 -1.94 -3.07
C VAL A 60 -4.80 -3.31 -2.92
N LEU A 61 -5.61 -4.38 -2.85
CA LEU A 61 -5.09 -5.75 -2.73
C LEU A 61 -4.20 -6.10 -3.92
N THR A 62 -4.65 -5.76 -5.14
CA THR A 62 -3.86 -5.99 -6.35
C THR A 62 -2.55 -5.19 -6.34
N PHE A 63 -2.62 -3.92 -5.92
CA PHE A 63 -1.44 -3.09 -5.76
C PHE A 63 -0.44 -3.70 -4.78
N MET A 64 -0.91 -4.20 -3.63
CA MET A 64 -0.09 -4.90 -2.64
C MET A 64 0.55 -6.17 -3.22
N LEU A 65 -0.19 -6.97 -3.99
CA LEU A 65 0.33 -8.18 -4.62
C LEU A 65 1.42 -7.88 -5.64
N ILE A 66 1.22 -6.86 -6.50
CA ILE A 66 2.26 -6.41 -7.44
C ILE A 66 3.50 -5.91 -6.67
N GLY A 67 3.28 -5.14 -5.60
CA GLY A 67 4.32 -4.65 -4.71
C GLY A 67 5.13 -5.78 -4.08
N LEU A 68 4.45 -6.82 -3.57
CA LEU A 68 5.08 -7.99 -2.97
C LEU A 68 5.91 -8.77 -4.00
N ILE A 69 5.35 -9.03 -5.17
CA ILE A 69 6.08 -9.73 -6.25
C ILE A 69 7.29 -8.90 -6.69
N GLY A 70 7.13 -7.61 -6.90
CA GLY A 70 8.22 -6.71 -7.28
C GLY A 70 9.30 -6.62 -6.21
N TRP A 71 8.93 -6.63 -4.92
CA TRP A 71 9.86 -6.72 -3.81
C TRP A 71 10.67 -8.02 -3.84
N LEU A 72 10.02 -9.16 -4.05
CA LEU A 72 10.69 -10.46 -4.17
C LEU A 72 11.67 -10.47 -5.34
N VAL A 73 11.23 -10.03 -6.52
CA VAL A 73 12.05 -9.95 -7.73
C VAL A 73 13.25 -9.04 -7.51
N THR A 74 13.03 -7.84 -6.95
CA THR A 74 14.08 -6.86 -6.68
C THR A 74 15.15 -7.43 -5.73
N ASN A 75 14.71 -8.12 -4.66
CA ASN A 75 15.65 -8.75 -3.73
C ASN A 75 16.44 -9.89 -4.39
N TYR A 76 15.78 -10.71 -5.19
CA TYR A 76 16.44 -11.78 -5.90
C TYR A 76 17.48 -11.26 -6.91
N VAL A 77 17.10 -10.27 -7.72
CA VAL A 77 18.01 -9.59 -8.65
C VAL A 77 19.17 -8.94 -7.91
N SER A 78 18.91 -8.27 -6.79
CA SER A 78 19.96 -7.69 -5.93
C SER A 78 20.98 -8.71 -5.46
N LEU A 79 20.56 -9.92 -5.11
CA LEU A 79 21.48 -11.00 -4.70
C LEU A 79 22.40 -11.43 -5.85
N PHE A 80 21.88 -11.46 -7.06
CA PHE A 80 22.67 -11.79 -8.24
C PHE A 80 23.76 -10.76 -8.52
N PHE A 81 23.42 -9.48 -8.43
CA PHE A 81 24.38 -8.38 -8.62
C PHE A 81 25.39 -8.24 -7.46
N ASN A 82 25.09 -8.76 -6.26
CA ASN A 82 26.02 -8.79 -5.14
C ASN A 82 27.32 -9.53 -5.44
N ARG A 83 27.27 -10.52 -6.30
CA ARG A 83 28.46 -11.28 -6.72
C ARG A 83 29.35 -10.55 -7.73
N LEU A 84 28.80 -9.53 -8.40
CA LEU A 84 29.47 -8.82 -9.49
C LEU A 84 30.09 -7.48 -9.09
N MET A 85 29.65 -6.87 -7.98
CA MET A 85 30.12 -5.53 -7.55
C MET A 85 30.75 -5.57 -6.16
N TYR A 86 32.03 -5.85 -6.12
CA TYR A 86 32.90 -5.60 -4.98
C TYR A 86 33.54 -4.20 -5.13
N TYR A 87 32.80 -3.14 -4.82
CA TYR A 87 33.34 -1.80 -4.70
C TYR A 87 32.94 -1.12 -3.40
N ASP A 88 33.97 -0.88 -2.58
CA ASP A 88 33.90 -0.49 -1.17
C ASP A 88 33.90 1.04 -0.95
N VAL A 89 33.32 1.84 -1.84
CA VAL A 89 33.63 3.27 -1.91
C VAL A 89 32.68 4.24 -1.19
N LEU A 90 31.55 3.86 -0.61
CA LEU A 90 30.65 4.85 0.03
C LEU A 90 29.93 4.32 1.30
N HIS A 91 30.69 3.73 2.22
CA HIS A 91 30.10 2.99 3.36
C HIS A 91 29.32 3.87 4.37
N HIS A 92 29.73 5.11 4.62
CA HIS A 92 29.12 5.93 5.68
C HIS A 92 27.89 6.72 5.24
N ILE A 93 27.91 7.33 4.09
CA ILE A 93 26.77 8.10 3.53
C ILE A 93 25.62 7.15 3.15
N ASN A 94 25.95 5.97 2.65
CA ASN A 94 24.97 4.94 2.26
C ASN A 94 24.25 4.33 3.49
N ARG A 95 24.87 4.32 4.66
CA ARG A 95 24.27 3.73 5.88
C ARG A 95 23.18 4.61 6.49
N ILE A 96 23.40 5.92 6.56
CA ILE A 96 22.41 6.86 7.13
C ILE A 96 21.28 7.11 6.12
N GLY A 97 21.62 7.38 4.85
CA GLY A 97 20.62 7.58 3.79
C GLY A 97 19.75 6.35 3.56
N GLY A 98 20.36 5.15 3.57
CA GLY A 98 19.62 3.89 3.47
C GLY A 98 18.68 3.64 4.63
N GLY A 99 19.05 4.05 5.86
CA GLY A 99 18.19 3.96 7.04
C GLY A 99 16.94 4.83 6.92
N ILE A 100 17.08 6.07 6.50
CA ILE A 100 15.96 7.00 6.30
C ILE A 100 15.02 6.50 5.20
N ILE A 101 15.57 6.07 4.05
CA ILE A 101 14.77 5.51 2.95
C ILE A 101 14.00 4.27 3.40
N ASN A 102 14.63 3.36 4.14
CA ASN A 102 13.95 2.17 4.65
C ASN A 102 12.85 2.51 5.64
N LEU A 103 13.01 3.55 6.46
CA LEU A 103 11.97 4.01 7.39
C LEU A 103 10.76 4.58 6.63
N ILE A 104 11.00 5.36 5.58
CA ILE A 104 9.93 5.88 4.71
C ILE A 104 9.20 4.73 4.02
N ILE A 105 9.92 3.76 3.47
CA ILE A 105 9.31 2.59 2.82
C ILE A 105 8.49 1.78 3.82
N ALA A 106 9.00 1.55 5.04
CA ALA A 106 8.27 0.85 6.08
C ALA A 106 6.97 1.59 6.45
N TYR A 107 7.02 2.92 6.57
CA TYR A 107 5.84 3.74 6.83
C TYR A 107 4.79 3.62 5.70
N ILE A 108 5.22 3.69 4.45
CA ILE A 108 4.32 3.52 3.28
C ILE A 108 3.67 2.12 3.30
N ILE A 109 4.43 1.07 3.61
CA ILE A 109 3.88 -0.30 3.71
C ILE A 109 2.83 -0.38 4.81
N VAL A 110 3.10 0.17 6.01
CA VAL A 110 2.13 0.21 7.12
C VAL A 110 0.89 0.99 6.71
N PHE A 111 1.06 2.16 6.06
CA PHE A 111 -0.06 2.95 5.55
C PHE A 111 -0.94 2.13 4.59
N ILE A 112 -0.36 1.46 3.59
CA ILE A 112 -1.12 0.67 2.61
C ILE A 112 -1.87 -0.48 3.27
N ILE A 113 -1.25 -1.18 4.22
CA ILE A 113 -1.89 -2.26 4.98
C ILE A 113 -3.08 -1.73 5.79
N LEU A 114 -2.89 -0.64 6.54
CA LEU A 114 -3.97 -0.04 7.32
C LEU A 114 -5.07 0.50 6.41
N PHE A 115 -4.73 1.11 5.27
CA PHE A 115 -5.71 1.56 4.29
C PHE A 115 -6.51 0.38 3.74
N ALA A 116 -5.88 -0.73 3.37
CA ALA A 116 -6.58 -1.94 2.93
C ALA A 116 -7.53 -2.50 4.01
N LEU A 117 -7.08 -2.52 5.28
CA LEU A 117 -7.91 -2.97 6.40
C LEU A 117 -9.09 -2.02 6.65
N SER A 118 -8.93 -0.72 6.45
CA SER A 118 -10.02 0.25 6.64
C SER A 118 -11.17 0.09 5.64
N LEU A 119 -10.90 -0.54 4.49
CA LEU A 119 -11.91 -0.82 3.46
C LEU A 119 -12.73 -2.08 3.77
N ILE A 120 -12.31 -2.92 4.73
CA ILE A 120 -13.00 -4.17 5.06
C ILE A 120 -14.15 -3.86 6.02
N PRO A 121 -15.43 -4.06 5.62
CA PRO A 121 -16.60 -3.74 6.43
C PRO A 121 -16.90 -4.84 7.46
N VAL A 122 -15.92 -5.17 8.30
CA VAL A 122 -16.04 -6.12 9.40
C VAL A 122 -15.97 -5.35 10.72
N GLU A 123 -16.98 -5.47 11.57
CA GLU A 123 -17.10 -4.70 12.81
C GLU A 123 -15.85 -4.78 13.68
N PHE A 124 -15.27 -5.95 13.86
CA PHE A 124 -14.04 -6.13 14.63
C PHE A 124 -12.89 -5.27 14.09
N ILE A 125 -12.74 -5.15 12.77
CA ILE A 125 -11.70 -4.35 12.13
C ILE A 125 -12.01 -2.87 12.28
N GLN A 126 -13.26 -2.47 12.04
CA GLN A 126 -13.68 -1.08 12.16
C GLN A 126 -13.53 -0.55 13.59
N GLN A 127 -13.86 -1.35 14.60
CA GLN A 127 -13.64 -1.01 16.00
C GLN A 127 -12.17 -0.75 16.34
N GLN A 128 -11.20 -1.40 15.68
CA GLN A 128 -9.78 -1.12 15.88
C GLN A 128 -9.42 0.30 15.45
N PHE A 129 -10.01 0.82 14.38
CA PHE A 129 -9.81 2.21 13.96
C PHE A 129 -10.47 3.22 14.90
N VAL A 130 -11.68 2.91 15.41
CA VAL A 130 -12.36 3.75 16.40
C VAL A 130 -11.57 3.82 17.72
N ASN A 131 -11.04 2.69 18.17
CA ASN A 131 -10.35 2.59 19.46
C ASN A 131 -8.87 3.00 19.38
N ASN A 132 -8.28 3.12 18.18
CA ASN A 132 -6.88 3.44 17.99
C ASN A 132 -6.70 4.71 17.15
N PRO A 133 -6.57 5.89 17.80
CA PRO A 133 -6.39 7.16 17.11
C PRO A 133 -5.16 7.21 16.20
N LEU A 134 -4.11 6.42 16.49
CA LEU A 134 -2.92 6.35 15.63
C LEU A 134 -3.23 5.66 14.30
N ALA A 135 -3.92 4.53 14.33
CA ALA A 135 -4.31 3.82 13.11
C ALA A 135 -5.24 4.69 12.25
N TYR A 136 -6.24 5.32 12.89
CA TYR A 136 -7.11 6.29 12.24
C TYR A 136 -6.31 7.45 11.62
N GLY A 137 -5.43 8.08 12.40
CA GLY A 137 -4.62 9.22 11.96
C GLY A 137 -3.68 8.88 10.80
N ILE A 138 -3.10 7.68 10.79
CA ILE A 138 -2.25 7.23 9.67
C ILE A 138 -3.08 7.16 8.37
N VAL A 139 -4.27 6.58 8.40
CA VAL A 139 -5.08 6.42 7.19
C VAL A 139 -5.74 7.73 6.76
N ALA A 140 -6.33 8.46 7.69
CA ALA A 140 -7.13 9.65 7.38
C ALA A 140 -6.30 10.93 7.19
N ASN A 141 -5.19 11.07 7.91
CA ASN A 141 -4.48 12.35 8.04
C ASN A 141 -3.02 12.32 7.59
N THR A 142 -2.53 11.27 6.93
CA THR A 142 -1.15 11.31 6.40
C THR A 142 -1.07 12.23 5.19
N PRO A 143 -0.30 13.34 5.27
CA PRO A 143 -0.18 14.27 4.15
C PRO A 143 0.29 13.57 2.88
N LEU A 144 -0.29 13.91 1.76
CA LEU A 144 -0.04 13.35 0.42
C LEU A 144 -0.49 11.90 0.24
N LEU A 145 -0.24 10.99 1.21
CA LEU A 145 -0.57 9.57 1.04
C LEU A 145 -2.08 9.32 1.14
N SER A 146 -2.78 9.96 2.09
CA SER A 146 -4.23 9.79 2.24
C SER A 146 -4.98 10.31 1.03
N ASP A 147 -4.61 11.48 0.52
CA ASP A 147 -5.22 12.07 -0.68
C ASP A 147 -4.91 11.25 -1.92
N PHE A 148 -3.66 10.83 -2.09
CA PHE A 148 -3.23 9.98 -3.20
C PHE A 148 -3.96 8.65 -3.21
N ALA A 149 -4.09 8.00 -2.05
CA ALA A 149 -4.79 6.74 -1.90
C ALA A 149 -6.28 6.86 -2.20
N ALA A 150 -6.93 7.92 -1.69
CA ALA A 150 -8.33 8.19 -1.95
C ALA A 150 -8.60 8.43 -3.44
N GLN A 151 -7.80 9.25 -4.11
CA GLN A 151 -7.94 9.52 -5.54
C GLN A 151 -7.66 8.28 -6.39
N MET A 152 -6.64 7.51 -6.05
CA MET A 152 -6.21 6.37 -6.87
C MET A 152 -7.13 5.16 -6.71
N TRP A 153 -7.59 4.89 -5.51
CA TRP A 153 -8.31 3.66 -5.21
C TRP A 153 -9.80 3.85 -4.96
N LEU A 154 -10.22 4.92 -4.30
CA LEU A 154 -11.64 5.24 -4.09
C LEU A 154 -12.25 6.02 -5.27
N SER A 155 -11.42 6.61 -6.14
CA SER A 155 -11.88 7.48 -7.24
C SER A 155 -12.73 8.68 -6.75
N VAL A 156 -12.52 9.10 -5.51
CA VAL A 156 -13.20 10.22 -4.87
C VAL A 156 -12.21 11.37 -4.70
N ASN A 157 -12.66 12.58 -4.97
CA ASN A 157 -11.87 13.75 -4.64
C ASN A 157 -12.10 14.08 -3.16
N PRO A 158 -11.10 13.95 -2.28
CA PRO A 158 -11.28 14.20 -0.84
C PRO A 158 -11.59 15.67 -0.50
N LEU A 159 -11.53 16.55 -1.50
CA LEU A 159 -11.77 17.99 -1.36
C LEU A 159 -13.11 18.45 -1.96
N SER A 160 -13.97 17.52 -2.36
CA SER A 160 -15.30 17.85 -2.91
C SER A 160 -16.39 17.70 -1.87
#